data_7e969cc9ae0e1224fc7c2b5374541217
#
_entry.id   7e969cc9ae0e1224fc7c2b5374541217
#
_cell.length_a   1.000
_cell.length_b   1.000
_cell.length_c   1.000
_cell.angle_alpha   90.00
_cell.angle_beta   90.00
_cell.angle_gamma   90.00
#
_symmetry.space_group_name_H-M   'P 1'
#
loop_
_entity.id
_entity.type
_entity.pdbx_description
1 polymer ?
#
loop_
_entity_poly.entity_id
_entity_poly.type
_entity_poly.pdbx_seq_one_letter_code
_entity_poly.pdbx_strand_id
1 'polypeptide(L)'
;MEWSFLFFFNSALLGVGLAMDAFSVSMANGLHDPQMSRRRGVQIAGTFAIFQAVMPMTGWVCVHTIVELFSSFEKFIPWIALILLGYIGGKMLIEGIKGEEAEEAAELSAGALLMQGVATSIDALSVGFTISEYGWLMALAASLIIAVVTFFICMAGLRIGKKFGTKLSGKASILGGIILIGIGLEIFISGVF
;
A
#
# COMPACT_ATOMS: atom_id res chain seq x y z
N MET A 1 18.30 -7.27 21.86
CA MET A 1 18.51 -5.98 21.19
C MET A 1 18.09 -4.85 22.10
N GLU A 2 18.80 -3.71 22.08
CA GLU A 2 18.53 -2.58 22.95
C GLU A 2 17.87 -1.43 22.18
N TRP A 3 17.17 -0.56 22.88
CA TRP A 3 16.58 0.67 22.35
C TRP A 3 17.72 1.64 21.95
N SER A 4 18.20 1.51 20.72
CA SER A 4 19.32 2.30 20.21
C SER A 4 18.86 3.23 19.07
N PHE A 5 19.63 4.26 18.80
CA PHE A 5 19.38 5.12 17.63
C PHE A 5 19.33 4.31 16.34
N LEU A 6 20.14 3.27 16.22
CA LEU A 6 20.16 2.38 15.05
C LEU A 6 18.84 1.63 14.86
N PHE A 7 18.18 1.22 15.97
CA PHE A 7 16.85 0.60 15.90
C PHE A 7 15.81 1.53 15.27
N PHE A 8 15.74 2.80 15.73
CA PHE A 8 14.80 3.77 15.19
C PHE A 8 15.09 4.11 13.72
N PHE A 9 16.37 4.28 13.40
CA PHE A 9 16.81 4.56 12.04
C PHE A 9 16.48 3.41 11.08
N ASN A 10 16.80 2.16 11.45
CA ASN A 10 16.49 0.99 10.63
C ASN A 10 14.98 0.78 10.48
N SER A 11 14.20 0.97 11.54
CA SER A 11 12.73 0.88 11.46
C SER A 11 12.14 1.95 10.53
N ALA A 12 12.67 3.17 10.56
CA ALA A 12 12.25 4.23 9.65
C ALA A 12 12.65 3.92 8.20
N LEU A 13 13.85 3.39 7.97
CA LEU A 13 14.34 3.00 6.65
C LEU A 13 13.50 1.86 6.06
N LEU A 14 13.17 0.84 6.87
CA LEU A 14 12.21 -0.20 6.49
C LEU A 14 10.85 0.40 6.12
N GLY A 15 10.37 1.36 6.93
CA GLY A 15 9.12 2.07 6.64
C GLY A 15 9.14 2.81 5.32
N VAL A 16 10.26 3.42 4.94
CA VAL A 16 10.41 4.07 3.62
C VAL A 16 10.35 3.04 2.50
N GLY A 17 11.07 1.91 2.63
CA GLY A 17 11.07 0.84 1.62
C GLY A 17 9.65 0.29 1.40
N LEU A 18 9.00 -0.15 2.48
CA LEU A 18 7.65 -0.73 2.45
C LEU A 18 6.56 0.25 2.00
N ALA A 19 6.76 1.56 2.19
CA ALA A 19 5.78 2.55 1.78
C ALA A 19 5.77 2.85 0.28
N MET A 20 6.68 2.30 -0.52
CA MET A 20 6.78 2.65 -1.96
C MET A 20 5.57 2.18 -2.77
N ASP A 21 5.06 0.99 -2.52
CA ASP A 21 3.86 0.48 -3.17
C ASP A 21 2.64 1.31 -2.77
N ALA A 22 2.47 1.55 -1.47
CA ALA A 22 1.39 2.39 -0.95
C ALA A 22 1.49 3.85 -1.45
N PHE A 23 2.69 4.40 -1.64
CA PHE A 23 2.93 5.70 -2.27
C PHE A 23 2.42 5.73 -3.70
N SER A 24 2.78 4.71 -4.49
CA SER A 24 2.41 4.63 -5.91
C SER A 24 0.90 4.49 -6.08
N VAL A 25 0.26 3.65 -5.26
CA VAL A 25 -1.20 3.50 -5.22
C VAL A 25 -1.87 4.79 -4.74
N SER A 26 -1.32 5.46 -3.73
CA SER A 26 -1.81 6.76 -3.27
C SER A 26 -1.73 7.82 -4.36
N MET A 27 -0.64 7.82 -5.12
CA MET A 27 -0.49 8.73 -6.27
C MET A 27 -1.54 8.43 -7.35
N ALA A 28 -1.80 7.16 -7.66
CA ALA A 28 -2.85 6.75 -8.59
C ALA A 28 -4.24 7.20 -8.13
N ASN A 29 -4.56 7.04 -6.84
CA ASN A 29 -5.81 7.51 -6.26
C ASN A 29 -5.94 9.05 -6.33
N GLY A 30 -4.84 9.78 -6.11
CA GLY A 30 -4.80 11.22 -6.26
C GLY A 30 -4.95 11.70 -7.71
N LEU A 31 -4.45 10.92 -8.68
CA LEU A 31 -4.64 11.16 -10.11
C LEU A 31 -6.11 10.94 -10.51
N HIS A 32 -6.72 9.88 -10.01
CA HIS A 32 -8.10 9.51 -10.29
C HIS A 32 -9.10 10.54 -9.76
N ASP A 33 -8.91 11.01 -8.52
CA ASP A 33 -9.74 12.06 -7.90
C ASP A 33 -8.90 13.28 -7.50
N PRO A 34 -8.65 14.22 -8.42
CA PRO A 34 -7.91 15.44 -8.13
C PRO A 34 -8.64 16.38 -7.15
N GLN A 35 -9.96 16.29 -7.08
CA GLN A 35 -10.81 17.11 -6.21
C GLN A 35 -11.05 16.49 -4.82
N MET A 36 -10.48 15.32 -4.57
CA MET A 36 -10.60 14.58 -3.31
C MET A 36 -10.46 15.49 -2.09
N SER A 37 -11.40 15.37 -1.16
CA SER A 37 -11.37 16.13 0.08
C SER A 37 -10.14 15.76 0.94
N ARG A 38 -9.68 16.69 1.77
CA ARG A 38 -8.56 16.43 2.68
C ARG A 38 -8.87 15.29 3.66
N ARG A 39 -10.13 15.20 4.11
CA ARG A 39 -10.60 14.12 4.99
C ARG A 39 -10.44 12.76 4.32
N ARG A 40 -10.80 12.66 3.05
CA ARG A 40 -10.67 11.42 2.27
C ARG A 40 -9.22 11.02 2.08
N GLY A 41 -8.34 11.98 1.78
CA GLY A 41 -6.90 11.71 1.70
C GLY A 41 -6.32 11.17 3.00
N VAL A 42 -6.73 11.71 4.15
CA VAL A 42 -6.34 11.19 5.47
C VAL A 42 -6.87 9.78 5.72
N GLN A 43 -8.09 9.47 5.28
CA GLN A 43 -8.64 8.11 5.37
C GLN A 43 -7.82 7.11 4.55
N ILE A 44 -7.47 7.45 3.30
CA ILE A 44 -6.65 6.59 2.43
C ILE A 44 -5.26 6.35 3.05
N ALA A 45 -4.54 7.42 3.38
CA ALA A 45 -3.21 7.31 3.98
C ALA A 45 -3.26 6.59 5.35
N GLY A 46 -4.30 6.82 6.14
CA GLY A 46 -4.53 6.14 7.41
C GLY A 46 -4.79 4.65 7.25
N THR A 47 -5.58 4.26 6.25
CA THR A 47 -5.81 2.84 5.94
C THR A 47 -4.51 2.13 5.59
N PHE A 48 -3.70 2.70 4.69
CA PHE A 48 -2.40 2.11 4.33
C PHE A 48 -1.46 2.04 5.54
N ALA A 49 -1.40 3.09 6.36
CA ALA A 49 -0.60 3.10 7.58
C ALA A 49 -1.03 2.01 8.58
N ILE A 50 -2.34 1.78 8.75
CA ILE A 50 -2.86 0.72 9.62
C ILE A 50 -2.43 -0.66 9.10
N PHE A 51 -2.58 -0.92 7.80
CA PHE A 51 -2.13 -2.19 7.23
C PHE A 51 -0.62 -2.37 7.38
N GLN A 52 0.17 -1.31 7.20
CA GLN A 52 1.62 -1.33 7.38
C GLN A 52 2.06 -1.44 8.85
N ALA A 53 1.17 -1.24 9.81
CA ALA A 53 1.41 -1.57 11.21
C ALA A 53 1.01 -3.01 11.53
N VAL A 54 -0.17 -3.43 11.04
CA VAL A 54 -0.78 -4.73 11.37
C VAL A 54 -0.03 -5.88 10.70
N MET A 55 0.39 -5.72 9.45
CA MET A 55 1.03 -6.81 8.69
C MET A 55 2.38 -7.27 9.28
N PRO A 56 3.35 -6.41 9.64
CA PRO A 56 4.57 -6.86 10.31
C PRO A 56 4.29 -7.54 11.64
N MET A 57 3.32 -7.03 12.41
CA MET A 57 2.92 -7.65 13.68
C MET A 57 2.27 -9.01 13.45
N THR A 58 1.46 -9.16 12.41
CA THR A 58 0.89 -10.46 12.02
C THR A 58 2.00 -11.44 11.65
N GLY A 59 2.97 -11.02 10.83
CA GLY A 59 4.14 -11.82 10.48
C GLY A 59 4.95 -12.22 11.71
N TRP A 60 5.19 -11.29 12.63
CA TRP A 60 5.88 -11.55 13.90
C TRP A 60 5.15 -12.62 14.74
N VAL A 61 3.82 -12.49 14.89
CA VAL A 61 2.99 -13.48 15.60
C VAL A 61 3.02 -14.84 14.90
N CYS A 62 2.93 -14.86 13.57
CA CYS A 62 2.99 -16.09 12.79
C CYS A 62 4.29 -16.86 13.00
N VAL A 63 5.44 -16.16 13.01
CA VAL A 63 6.75 -16.78 13.29
C VAL A 63 6.79 -17.42 14.68
N HIS A 64 6.16 -16.80 15.68
CA HIS A 64 6.17 -17.29 17.04
C HIS A 64 5.12 -18.37 17.35
N THR A 65 4.16 -18.54 16.43
CA THR A 65 3.03 -19.47 16.68
C THR A 65 2.96 -20.61 15.67
N ILE A 66 3.11 -20.37 14.36
CA ILE A 66 2.80 -21.38 13.32
C ILE A 66 3.64 -21.12 12.05
N VAL A 67 4.92 -21.48 12.08
CA VAL A 67 5.84 -21.29 10.92
C VAL A 67 5.39 -22.06 9.67
N GLU A 68 4.82 -23.26 9.82
CA GLU A 68 4.46 -24.12 8.68
C GLU A 68 3.24 -23.61 7.88
N LEU A 69 2.27 -22.96 8.53
CA LEU A 69 1.06 -22.47 7.86
C LEU A 69 1.34 -21.22 7.01
N PHE A 70 2.28 -20.40 7.48
CA PHE A 70 2.64 -19.15 6.82
C PHE A 70 3.36 -19.36 5.49
N SER A 71 4.32 -20.28 5.42
CA SER A 71 5.07 -20.58 4.20
C SER A 71 4.18 -21.10 3.05
N SER A 72 3.05 -21.71 3.40
CA SER A 72 2.05 -22.17 2.42
C SER A 72 1.21 -21.02 1.87
N PHE A 73 0.91 -20.02 2.71
CA PHE A 73 0.09 -18.86 2.31
C PHE A 73 0.88 -17.83 1.49
N GLU A 74 2.17 -17.68 1.76
CA GLU A 74 3.08 -16.75 1.08
C GLU A 74 3.07 -16.95 -0.45
N LYS A 75 2.91 -18.17 -0.93
CA LYS A 75 2.86 -18.50 -2.37
C LYS A 75 1.63 -17.92 -3.10
N PHE A 76 0.54 -17.63 -2.38
CA PHE A 76 -0.68 -17.08 -2.97
C PHE A 76 -0.69 -15.55 -3.01
N ILE A 77 0.18 -14.93 -2.25
CA ILE A 77 0.29 -13.48 -2.10
C ILE A 77 0.43 -12.74 -3.45
N PRO A 78 1.38 -13.11 -4.32
CA PRO A 78 1.56 -12.41 -5.60
C PRO A 78 0.33 -12.52 -6.52
N TRP A 79 -0.37 -13.64 -6.46
CA TRP A 79 -1.61 -13.86 -7.22
C TRP A 79 -2.74 -12.98 -6.73
N ILE A 80 -2.89 -12.84 -5.41
CA ILE A 80 -3.91 -11.99 -4.80
C ILE A 80 -3.65 -10.53 -5.17
N ALA A 81 -2.40 -10.06 -5.05
CA ALA A 81 -2.02 -8.69 -5.42
C ALA A 81 -2.30 -8.40 -6.90
N LEU A 82 -1.90 -9.30 -7.81
CA LEU A 82 -2.14 -9.17 -9.24
C LEU A 82 -3.65 -9.05 -9.56
N ILE A 83 -4.47 -9.92 -8.98
CA ILE A 83 -5.92 -9.92 -9.21
C ILE A 83 -6.55 -8.63 -8.69
N LEU A 84 -6.19 -8.20 -7.45
CA LEU A 84 -6.79 -7.03 -6.83
C LEU A 84 -6.39 -5.73 -7.53
N LEU A 85 -5.09 -5.51 -7.76
CA LEU A 85 -4.60 -4.30 -8.42
C LEU A 85 -4.94 -4.29 -9.91
N GLY A 86 -4.94 -5.46 -10.56
CA GLY A 86 -5.37 -5.62 -11.94
C GLY A 86 -6.85 -5.29 -12.12
N TYR A 87 -7.73 -5.72 -11.21
CA TYR A 87 -9.15 -5.38 -11.22
C TYR A 87 -9.40 -3.88 -11.03
N ILE A 88 -8.78 -3.26 -10.02
CA ILE A 88 -8.96 -1.83 -9.73
C ILE A 88 -8.37 -0.99 -10.86
N GLY A 89 -7.15 -1.29 -11.28
CA GLY A 89 -6.47 -0.58 -12.37
C GLY A 89 -7.20 -0.74 -13.71
N GLY A 90 -7.72 -1.95 -14.00
CA GLY A 90 -8.53 -2.23 -15.18
C GLY A 90 -9.82 -1.43 -15.20
N LYS A 91 -10.50 -1.31 -14.06
CA LYS A 91 -11.70 -0.47 -13.91
C LYS A 91 -11.38 1.00 -14.21
N MET A 92 -10.31 1.54 -13.60
CA MET A 92 -9.86 2.92 -13.85
C MET A 92 -9.50 3.16 -15.33
N LEU A 93 -8.88 2.19 -16.01
CA LEU A 93 -8.57 2.28 -17.44
C LEU A 93 -9.86 2.37 -18.29
N ILE A 94 -10.82 1.50 -18.01
CA ILE A 94 -12.10 1.48 -18.75
C ILE A 94 -12.86 2.79 -18.58
N GLU A 95 -12.93 3.32 -17.36
CA GLU A 95 -13.56 4.60 -17.04
C GLU A 95 -12.85 5.75 -17.79
N GLY A 96 -11.52 5.75 -17.77
CA GLY A 96 -10.73 6.79 -18.46
C GLY A 96 -10.84 6.74 -19.99
N ILE A 97 -10.95 5.55 -20.60
CA ILE A 97 -11.09 5.38 -22.06
C ILE A 97 -12.50 5.75 -22.53
N LYS A 98 -13.53 5.42 -21.76
CA LYS A 98 -14.93 5.74 -22.12
C LYS A 98 -15.22 7.24 -22.09
N GLY A 99 -14.31 8.06 -21.55
CA GLY A 99 -14.52 9.50 -21.46
C GLY A 99 -15.74 9.86 -20.61
N GLU A 100 -16.20 8.93 -19.77
CA GLU A 100 -17.13 9.24 -18.72
C GLU A 100 -16.38 10.25 -17.83
N GLU A 101 -16.53 11.54 -18.22
CA GLU A 101 -16.17 12.62 -17.31
C GLU A 101 -16.79 12.26 -15.99
N ALA A 102 -16.00 12.31 -14.94
CA ALA A 102 -16.42 12.03 -13.60
C ALA A 102 -17.60 12.92 -13.19
N GLU A 103 -18.78 12.63 -13.72
CA GLU A 103 -20.00 12.83 -12.98
C GLU A 103 -19.87 11.92 -11.77
N GLU A 104 -19.36 12.52 -10.70
CA GLU A 104 -18.93 11.89 -9.46
C GLU A 104 -17.82 10.85 -9.72
N ALA A 105 -16.55 11.29 -9.67
CA ALA A 105 -15.42 10.38 -9.51
C ALA A 105 -15.85 9.36 -8.45
N ALA A 106 -16.15 8.14 -8.87
CA ALA A 106 -16.79 7.16 -8.00
C ALA A 106 -15.88 7.03 -6.79
N GLU A 107 -16.32 7.60 -5.67
CA GLU A 107 -15.50 7.63 -4.44
C GLU A 107 -14.96 6.23 -4.26
N LEU A 108 -13.65 6.10 -4.17
CA LEU A 108 -12.98 4.83 -3.97
C LEU A 108 -13.74 4.07 -2.88
N SER A 109 -14.46 3.01 -3.24
CA SER A 109 -15.32 2.33 -2.29
C SER A 109 -14.49 1.84 -1.11
N ALA A 110 -15.09 1.76 0.06
CA ALA A 110 -14.38 1.25 1.24
C ALA A 110 -13.77 -0.13 0.98
N GLY A 111 -14.45 -0.99 0.21
CA GLY A 111 -13.94 -2.29 -0.20
C GLY A 111 -12.70 -2.20 -1.08
N ALA A 112 -12.71 -1.31 -2.09
CA ALA A 112 -11.53 -1.09 -2.95
C ALA A 112 -10.34 -0.54 -2.17
N LEU A 113 -10.57 0.36 -1.21
CA LEU A 113 -9.53 0.89 -0.33
C LEU A 113 -8.91 -0.19 0.56
N LEU A 114 -9.74 -1.07 1.14
CA LEU A 114 -9.26 -2.22 1.91
C LEU A 114 -8.44 -3.18 1.05
N MET A 115 -8.91 -3.49 -0.16
CA MET A 115 -8.18 -4.32 -1.11
C MET A 115 -6.81 -3.73 -1.47
N GLN A 116 -6.75 -2.42 -1.74
CA GLN A 116 -5.48 -1.73 -1.98
C GLN A 116 -4.57 -1.80 -0.74
N GLY A 117 -5.11 -1.60 0.46
CA GLY A 117 -4.39 -1.69 1.71
C GLY A 117 -3.76 -3.07 1.93
N VAL A 118 -4.52 -4.14 1.69
CA VAL A 118 -4.00 -5.51 1.75
C VAL A 118 -2.91 -5.70 0.69
N ALA A 119 -3.18 -5.38 -0.57
CA ALA A 119 -2.25 -5.63 -1.67
C ALA A 119 -0.89 -4.92 -1.49
N THR A 120 -0.91 -3.69 -0.97
CA THR A 120 0.32 -2.88 -0.78
C THR A 120 1.05 -3.13 0.53
N SER A 121 0.56 -3.99 1.40
CA SER A 121 1.17 -4.29 2.69
C SER A 121 1.58 -5.76 2.86
N ILE A 122 1.45 -6.51 1.79
CA ILE A 122 1.78 -7.93 1.75
C ILE A 122 3.27 -8.19 2.02
N ASP A 123 4.15 -7.36 1.46
CA ASP A 123 5.58 -7.35 1.70
C ASP A 123 5.92 -7.05 3.18
N ALA A 124 5.12 -6.21 3.82
CA ALA A 124 5.25 -5.90 5.24
C ALA A 124 5.05 -7.12 6.14
N LEU A 125 4.30 -8.12 5.67
CA LEU A 125 4.15 -9.39 6.38
C LEU A 125 5.51 -10.11 6.49
N SER A 126 6.31 -10.11 5.41
CA SER A 126 7.65 -10.69 5.39
C SER A 126 8.62 -9.96 6.32
N VAL A 127 8.43 -8.65 6.56
CA VAL A 127 9.22 -7.90 7.54
C VAL A 127 8.99 -8.42 8.97
N GLY A 128 7.81 -8.99 9.25
CA GLY A 128 7.55 -9.67 10.52
C GLY A 128 8.57 -10.77 10.84
N PHE A 129 9.09 -11.48 9.82
CA PHE A 129 10.18 -12.45 9.98
C PHE A 129 11.50 -11.76 10.31
N THR A 130 11.80 -10.65 9.63
CA THR A 130 13.04 -9.88 9.86
C THR A 130 13.10 -9.33 11.28
N ILE A 131 11.96 -8.91 11.84
CA ILE A 131 11.85 -8.40 13.21
C ILE A 131 11.48 -9.47 14.23
N SER A 132 11.49 -10.76 13.86
CA SER A 132 11.10 -11.86 14.75
C SER A 132 11.99 -11.99 15.98
N GLU A 133 13.28 -11.59 15.88
CA GLU A 133 14.19 -11.56 17.03
C GLU A 133 13.90 -10.41 18.02
N TYR A 134 13.02 -9.48 17.66
CA TYR A 134 12.61 -8.39 18.54
C TYR A 134 11.63 -8.90 19.58
N GLY A 135 11.80 -8.46 20.82
CA GLY A 135 10.74 -8.64 21.82
C GLY A 135 9.46 -7.89 21.42
N TRP A 136 8.33 -8.32 21.93
CA TRP A 136 6.99 -7.77 21.63
C TRP A 136 6.94 -6.24 21.56
N LEU A 137 7.50 -5.55 22.56
CA LEU A 137 7.47 -4.07 22.61
C LEU A 137 8.29 -3.43 21.49
N MET A 138 9.43 -4.03 21.14
CA MET A 138 10.27 -3.53 20.04
C MET A 138 9.63 -3.79 18.68
N ALA A 139 9.02 -4.97 18.48
CA ALA A 139 8.30 -5.29 17.27
C ALA A 139 7.11 -4.32 17.05
N LEU A 140 6.36 -4.05 18.12
CA LEU A 140 5.26 -3.08 18.10
C LEU A 140 5.78 -1.66 17.78
N ALA A 141 6.86 -1.22 18.41
CA ALA A 141 7.45 0.10 18.14
C ALA A 141 7.94 0.22 16.69
N ALA A 142 8.63 -0.80 16.17
CA ALA A 142 9.06 -0.83 14.77
C ALA A 142 7.86 -0.72 13.82
N SER A 143 6.81 -1.50 14.04
CA SER A 143 5.59 -1.47 13.24
C SER A 143 4.88 -0.11 13.27
N LEU A 144 4.84 0.55 14.42
CA LEU A 144 4.28 1.90 14.55
C LEU A 144 5.13 2.95 13.82
N ILE A 145 6.47 2.85 13.87
CA ILE A 145 7.36 3.73 13.10
C ILE A 145 7.12 3.56 11.61
N ILE A 146 7.04 2.32 11.12
CA ILE A 146 6.72 1.99 9.73
C ILE A 146 5.38 2.64 9.34
N ALA A 147 4.33 2.50 10.16
CA ALA A 147 3.02 3.08 9.90
C ALA A 147 3.05 4.62 9.80
N VAL A 148 3.77 5.29 10.71
CA VAL A 148 3.89 6.76 10.68
C VAL A 148 4.62 7.22 9.42
N VAL A 149 5.71 6.57 9.05
CA VAL A 149 6.46 6.86 7.82
C VAL A 149 5.57 6.66 6.60
N THR A 150 4.87 5.54 6.53
CA THR A 150 3.92 5.23 5.44
C THR A 150 2.83 6.29 5.33
N PHE A 151 2.24 6.72 6.44
CA PHE A 151 1.20 7.75 6.42
C PHE A 151 1.69 9.04 5.74
N PHE A 152 2.86 9.53 6.10
CA PHE A 152 3.41 10.77 5.50
C PHE A 152 3.77 10.58 4.03
N ILE A 153 4.34 9.43 3.67
CA ILE A 153 4.68 9.10 2.29
C ILE A 153 3.42 9.01 1.42
N CYS A 154 2.37 8.32 1.89
CA CYS A 154 1.08 8.25 1.19
C CYS A 154 0.42 9.62 1.02
N MET A 155 0.47 10.47 2.07
CA MET A 155 -0.04 11.85 1.96
C MET A 155 0.72 12.67 0.94
N ALA A 156 2.04 12.45 0.78
CA ALA A 156 2.82 13.07 -0.29
C ALA A 156 2.41 12.52 -1.66
N GLY A 157 2.24 11.19 -1.81
CA GLY A 157 1.76 10.55 -3.03
C GLY A 157 0.40 11.10 -3.50
N LEU A 158 -0.57 11.18 -2.58
CA LEU A 158 -1.89 11.77 -2.85
C LEU A 158 -1.78 13.23 -3.34
N ARG A 159 -0.95 14.05 -2.69
CA ARG A 159 -0.76 15.46 -3.10
C ARG A 159 -0.14 15.57 -4.49
N ILE A 160 0.86 14.76 -4.77
CA ILE A 160 1.50 14.71 -6.09
C ILE A 160 0.47 14.26 -7.12
N GLY A 161 -0.24 13.16 -6.88
CA GLY A 161 -1.27 12.65 -7.76
C GLY A 161 -2.35 13.70 -8.08
N LYS A 162 -2.89 14.36 -7.06
CA LYS A 162 -3.87 15.45 -7.23
C LYS A 162 -3.35 16.58 -8.09
N LYS A 163 -2.10 17.02 -7.86
CA LYS A 163 -1.49 18.13 -8.65
C LYS A 163 -1.30 17.76 -10.12
N PHE A 164 -0.93 16.51 -10.38
CA PHE A 164 -0.80 16.02 -11.75
C PHE A 164 -2.16 15.73 -12.39
N GLY A 165 -3.11 15.18 -11.65
CA GLY A 165 -4.47 14.89 -12.09
C GLY A 165 -5.19 16.12 -12.63
N THR A 166 -5.06 17.28 -11.96
CA THR A 166 -5.62 18.55 -12.44
C THR A 166 -5.00 19.04 -13.75
N LYS A 167 -3.76 18.63 -14.07
CA LYS A 167 -3.08 19.01 -15.31
C LYS A 167 -3.36 18.05 -16.47
N LEU A 168 -3.60 16.77 -16.18
CA LEU A 168 -3.79 15.74 -17.19
C LEU A 168 -5.24 15.69 -17.73
N SER A 169 -6.19 16.34 -17.09
CA SER A 169 -7.63 16.27 -17.46
C SER A 169 -8.08 14.79 -17.56
N GLY A 170 -9.04 14.43 -18.37
CA GLY A 170 -9.58 13.06 -18.48
C GLY A 170 -8.61 11.88 -18.71
N LYS A 171 -7.29 12.13 -18.85
CA LYS A 171 -6.26 11.08 -18.95
C LYS A 171 -5.68 10.63 -17.61
N ALA A 172 -6.04 11.30 -16.52
CA ALA A 172 -5.50 10.99 -15.20
C ALA A 172 -5.89 9.60 -14.72
N SER A 173 -7.15 9.18 -14.94
CA SER A 173 -7.64 7.84 -14.60
C SER A 173 -6.94 6.74 -15.39
N ILE A 174 -6.63 6.99 -16.67
CA ILE A 174 -5.85 6.07 -17.51
C ILE A 174 -4.46 5.87 -16.91
N LEU A 175 -3.79 6.96 -16.56
CA LEU A 175 -2.44 6.89 -15.97
C LEU A 175 -2.46 6.17 -14.61
N GLY A 176 -3.43 6.48 -13.75
CA GLY A 176 -3.62 5.79 -12.47
C GLY A 176 -3.84 4.29 -12.64
N GLY A 177 -4.69 3.91 -13.59
CA GLY A 177 -4.96 2.50 -13.91
C GLY A 177 -3.71 1.75 -14.41
N ILE A 178 -2.91 2.38 -15.27
CA ILE A 178 -1.63 1.81 -15.75
C ILE A 178 -0.66 1.59 -14.59
N ILE A 179 -0.55 2.56 -13.68
CA ILE A 179 0.31 2.46 -12.50
C ILE A 179 -0.11 1.26 -11.63
N LEU A 180 -1.41 1.12 -11.33
CA LEU A 180 -1.92 0.02 -10.50
C LEU A 180 -1.67 -1.35 -11.12
N ILE A 181 -1.92 -1.50 -12.42
CA ILE A 181 -1.64 -2.75 -13.15
C ILE A 181 -0.12 -3.03 -13.15
N GLY A 182 0.70 -2.00 -13.37
CA GLY A 182 2.17 -2.13 -13.34
C GLY A 182 2.67 -2.64 -11.99
N ILE A 183 2.16 -2.10 -10.88
CA ILE A 183 2.51 -2.54 -9.52
C ILE A 183 2.04 -3.99 -9.30
N GLY A 184 0.81 -4.33 -9.67
CA GLY A 184 0.31 -5.71 -9.56
C GLY A 184 1.17 -6.72 -10.31
N LEU A 185 1.66 -6.35 -11.50
CA LEU A 185 2.58 -7.17 -12.28
C LEU A 185 3.97 -7.25 -11.64
N GLU A 186 4.50 -6.15 -11.11
CA GLU A 186 5.78 -6.11 -10.40
C GLU A 186 5.77 -7.04 -9.20
N ILE A 187 4.75 -6.93 -8.32
CA ILE A 187 4.59 -7.80 -7.16
C ILE A 187 4.48 -9.27 -7.58
N PHE A 188 3.74 -9.54 -8.66
CA PHE A 188 3.59 -10.90 -9.17
C PHE A 188 4.91 -11.49 -9.68
N ILE A 189 5.63 -10.75 -10.52
CA ILE A 189 6.91 -11.22 -11.07
C ILE A 189 7.94 -11.43 -9.97
N SER A 190 8.07 -10.46 -9.05
CA SER A 190 9.03 -10.53 -7.93
C SER A 190 8.69 -11.62 -6.90
N GLY A 191 7.42 -12.01 -6.81
CA GLY A 191 6.99 -13.02 -5.84
C GLY A 191 6.90 -14.44 -6.39
N VAL A 192 6.93 -14.61 -7.73
CA VAL A 192 6.84 -15.94 -8.39
C VAL A 192 8.17 -16.38 -8.97
N PHE A 193 9.02 -15.45 -9.42
CA PHE A 193 10.31 -15.68 -10.06
C PHE A 193 11.46 -15.09 -9.25
#